data_c9c0ab2f24ea22be1cba7f23bf918d06
#
_entry.id   c9c0ab2f24ea22be1cba7f23bf918d06
#
_cell.length_a   1.000
_cell.length_b   1.000
_cell.length_c   1.000
_cell.angle_alpha   90.00
_cell.angle_beta   90.00
_cell.angle_gamma   90.00
#
_symmetry.space_group_name_H-M   'P 1'
#
loop_
_entity.id
_entity.type
_entity.pdbx_description
1 polymer ?
#
loop_
_entity_poly.entity_id
_entity_poly.type
_entity_poly.pdbx_seq_one_letter_code
_entity_poly.pdbx_strand_id
1 'polypeptide(L)' 'MKAVIQQTSDLKNYIVICEDGREFVVKDIDEAIKLKKELENETID' A
#
# COMPACT_ATOMS: atom_id res chain seq x y z
N MET A 1 10.71 -5.38 0.69
CA MET A 1 9.49 -5.90 1.32
C MET A 1 8.36 -5.84 0.29
N LYS A 2 7.47 -6.83 0.31
CA LYS A 2 6.38 -6.85 -0.64
C LYS A 2 5.14 -6.20 -0.07
N ALA A 3 4.38 -5.56 -0.93
CA ALA A 3 3.12 -4.95 -0.53
C ALA A 3 2.11 -5.17 -1.65
N VAL A 4 0.83 -5.20 -1.28
CA VAL A 4 -0.23 -5.34 -2.26
C VAL A 4 -1.23 -4.22 -2.05
N ILE A 5 -1.96 -3.87 -3.10
CA ILE A 5 -2.95 -2.83 -3.05
C ILE A 5 -4.31 -3.47 -3.22
N GLN A 6 -5.23 -3.13 -2.33
CA GLN A 6 -6.61 -3.61 -2.42
C GLN A 6 -7.54 -2.42 -2.35
N GLN A 7 -8.70 -2.56 -2.96
CA GLN A 7 -9.70 -1.51 -2.91
C GLN A 7 -10.63 -1.79 -1.75
N THR A 8 -11.04 -0.74 -1.04
CA THR A 8 -11.95 -0.93 0.09
C THR A 8 -13.34 -1.30 -0.44
N SER A 9 -14.18 -1.82 0.46
CA SER A 9 -15.48 -2.31 0.04
C SER A 9 -16.38 -1.22 -0.51
N ASP A 10 -16.18 0.03 -0.11
CA ASP A 10 -16.97 1.14 -0.63
C ASP A 10 -16.40 1.67 -1.95
N LEU A 11 -15.29 1.10 -2.41
CA LEU A 11 -14.65 1.46 -3.66
C LEU A 11 -14.18 2.91 -3.71
N LYS A 12 -13.99 3.52 -2.57
CA LYS A 12 -13.56 4.92 -2.52
C LYS A 12 -12.12 5.09 -2.09
N ASN A 13 -11.60 4.10 -1.43
CA ASN A 13 -10.24 4.18 -0.91
C ASN A 13 -9.46 2.94 -1.31
N TYR A 14 -8.16 2.97 -1.04
CA TYR A 14 -7.30 1.82 -1.31
C TYR A 14 -6.50 1.51 -0.07
N ILE A 15 -6.18 0.25 0.12
CA ILE A 15 -5.39 -0.18 1.27
C ILE A 15 -4.13 -0.82 0.73
N VAL A 16 -2.99 -0.36 1.23
CA VAL A 16 -1.70 -0.95 0.91
C VAL A 16 -1.34 -1.87 2.07
N ILE A 17 -1.24 -3.15 1.79
CA ILE A 17 -0.99 -4.15 2.82
C ILE A 17 0.41 -4.70 2.64
N CYS A 18 1.20 -4.62 3.69
CA CYS A 18 2.58 -5.10 3.66
C CYS A 18 2.65 -6.52 4.17
N GLU A 19 3.65 -7.24 3.71
CA GLU A 19 3.78 -8.65 4.11
C GLU A 19 4.09 -8.80 5.59
N ASP A 20 4.56 -7.76 6.25
CA ASP A 20 4.84 -7.82 7.67
C ASP A 20 3.59 -7.52 8.51
N GLY A 21 2.45 -7.26 7.88
CA GLY A 21 1.21 -7.00 8.59
C GLY A 21 0.78 -5.55 8.66
N ARG A 22 1.60 -4.62 8.19
CA ARG A 22 1.22 -3.20 8.22
C ARG A 22 0.21 -2.91 7.13
N GLU A 23 -0.73 -2.03 7.41
CA GLU A 23 -1.75 -1.64 6.46
C GLU A 23 -1.88 -0.13 6.45
N PHE A 24 -2.04 0.43 5.29
CA PHE A 24 -2.18 1.88 5.12
C PHE A 24 -3.35 2.17 4.20
N VAL A 25 -4.20 3.11 4.60
CA VAL A 25 -5.34 3.49 3.78
C VAL A 25 -5.03 4.79 3.09
N VAL A 26 -5.22 4.82 1.77
CA VAL A 26 -5.00 6.02 0.97
C VAL A 26 -6.24 6.27 0.12
N LYS A 27 -6.38 7.49 -0.38
CA LYS A 27 -7.59 7.87 -1.10
C LYS A 27 -7.48 7.68 -2.60
N ASP A 28 -6.27 7.70 -3.15
CA ASP A 28 -6.06 7.62 -4.59
C ASP A 28 -5.18 6.46 -4.96
N ILE A 29 -5.42 5.90 -6.13
CA ILE A 29 -4.59 4.79 -6.61
C ILE A 29 -3.15 5.27 -6.83
N ASP A 30 -2.97 6.51 -7.26
CA ASP A 30 -1.62 7.04 -7.45
C ASP A 30 -0.86 7.08 -6.13
N GLU A 31 -1.54 7.49 -5.06
CA GLU A 31 -0.91 7.48 -3.74
C GLU A 31 -0.62 6.07 -3.28
N ALA A 32 -1.51 5.14 -3.59
CA ALA A 32 -1.29 3.74 -3.22
C ALA A 32 -0.05 3.19 -3.91
N ILE A 33 0.10 3.48 -5.20
CA ILE A 33 1.25 3.00 -5.95
C ILE A 33 2.53 3.63 -5.41
N LYS A 34 2.48 4.92 -5.12
CA LYS A 34 3.64 5.62 -4.60
C LYS A 34 4.06 5.05 -3.25
N LEU A 35 3.09 4.84 -2.38
CA LEU A 35 3.39 4.27 -1.07
C LEU A 35 3.91 2.85 -1.18
N LYS A 36 3.31 2.07 -2.08
CA LYS A 36 3.77 0.70 -2.30
C LYS A 36 5.24 0.69 -2.71
N LYS A 37 5.61 1.59 -3.63
CA LYS A 37 7.00 1.65 -4.07
C LYS A 37 7.93 2.04 -2.94
N GLU A 38 7.51 2.97 -2.11
CA GLU A 38 8.33 3.39 -0.99
C GLU A 38 8.53 2.25 0.00
N LEU A 39 7.47 1.50 0.26
CA LEU A 39 7.58 0.38 1.18
C LEU A 39 8.46 -0.73 0.61
N GLU A 40 8.36 -0.96 -0.68
CA GLU A 40 9.20 -1.98 -1.31
C GLU A 40 10.66 -1.55 -1.37
N ASN A 41 10.89 -0.25 -1.38
CA ASN A 41 12.23 0.27 -1.38
C ASN A 41 12.84 0.41 -0.01
N GLU A 42 12.09 0.19 1.01
CA GLU A 42 12.58 0.22 2.34
C GLU A 42 13.40 -0.96 2.57
N THR A 43 14.36 -1.23 1.77
CA THR A 43 15.12 -2.33 2.00
C THR A 43 16.21 -1.91 2.81
N ILE A 44 16.37 -2.35 3.71
CA ILE A 44 17.43 -2.04 4.35
C ILE A 44 18.33 -2.87 4.46
N ASP A 45 19.06 -2.94 4.26
CA ASP A 45 19.93 -3.71 4.33
C ASP A 45 20.52 -3.74 5.17
#